data_547830a30100fd47563053304b610e65
#
_entry.id   547830a30100fd47563053304b610e65
#
_cell.length_a   1.000
_cell.length_b   1.000
_cell.length_c   1.000
_cell.angle_alpha   90.00
_cell.angle_beta   90.00
_cell.angle_gamma   90.00
#
_symmetry.space_group_name_H-M   'P 1'
#
loop_
_entity.id
_entity.type
_entity.pdbx_description
1 polymer ?
#
loop_
_entity_poly.entity_id
_entity_poly.type
_entity_poly.pdbx_seq_one_letter_code
_entity_poly.pdbx_strand_id
1 'polypeptide(L)'
;GTQLALGAVDRLIGRGLLTLATFTPTDALHVTGDFTGFDAEAAMLGAKLIARQKTGIGQPIAETPEELARRTLSELHRRTGLALMDAALAHDGAGEMQATNNPLLANLYRDGTTGKDSLVKLSLELGTGLVALGASAATHYPHVARRMGVELTVPDHAEVAGAVGAAAGSVRQRVMISVTQPSEGRYRVHLPGGPRDLGVMDKALASAREVAGQLA
;
A
#
# COMPACT_ATOMS: atom_id res chain seq x y z
N GLY A 1 -9.27 -32.45 -21.52
CA GLY A 1 -9.30 -32.66 -20.05
C GLY A 1 -8.93 -31.41 -19.22
N THR A 2 -8.02 -30.58 -19.67
CA THR A 2 -7.43 -29.47 -18.88
C THR A 2 -8.38 -28.29 -18.65
N GLN A 3 -9.20 -27.91 -19.62
CA GLN A 3 -10.14 -26.79 -19.48
C GLN A 3 -11.30 -27.09 -18.51
N LEU A 4 -11.80 -28.31 -18.48
CA LEU A 4 -12.84 -28.72 -17.52
C LEU A 4 -12.32 -28.74 -16.08
N ALA A 5 -11.06 -29.11 -15.87
CA ALA A 5 -10.42 -29.10 -14.57
C ALA A 5 -10.22 -27.66 -14.04
N LEU A 6 -9.81 -26.71 -14.87
CA LEU A 6 -9.65 -25.31 -14.51
C LEU A 6 -10.99 -24.69 -14.08
N GLY A 7 -12.07 -24.91 -14.83
CA GLY A 7 -13.39 -24.42 -14.46
C GLY A 7 -13.97 -25.04 -13.18
N ALA A 8 -13.53 -26.25 -12.78
CA ALA A 8 -13.87 -26.81 -11.48
C ALA A 8 -13.07 -26.15 -10.35
N VAL A 9 -11.79 -25.89 -10.55
CA VAL A 9 -10.92 -25.18 -9.59
C VAL A 9 -11.46 -23.77 -9.33
N ASP A 10 -11.79 -23.01 -10.38
CA ASP A 10 -12.34 -21.66 -10.23
C ASP A 10 -13.65 -21.65 -9.43
N ARG A 11 -14.54 -22.63 -9.66
CA ARG A 11 -15.76 -22.76 -8.86
C ARG A 11 -15.49 -23.07 -7.40
N LEU A 12 -14.48 -23.89 -7.10
CA LEU A 12 -14.11 -24.22 -5.73
C LEU A 12 -13.46 -23.03 -5.02
N ILE A 13 -12.63 -22.25 -5.73
CA ILE A 13 -12.08 -20.99 -5.23
C ILE A 13 -13.21 -19.99 -4.93
N GLY A 14 -14.15 -19.81 -5.86
CA GLY A 14 -15.30 -18.91 -5.67
C GLY A 14 -16.23 -19.29 -4.52
N ARG A 15 -16.21 -20.58 -4.09
CA ARG A 15 -16.92 -21.09 -2.91
C ARG A 15 -16.10 -21.05 -1.62
N GLY A 16 -14.85 -20.58 -1.66
CA GLY A 16 -13.94 -20.57 -0.50
C GLY A 16 -13.46 -21.96 -0.06
N LEU A 17 -13.63 -23.00 -0.89
CA LEU A 17 -13.19 -24.37 -0.61
C LEU A 17 -11.73 -24.62 -1.01
N LEU A 18 -11.19 -23.79 -1.88
CA LEU A 18 -9.79 -23.77 -2.27
C LEU A 18 -9.24 -22.35 -2.18
N THR A 19 -7.98 -22.22 -1.82
CA THR A 19 -7.23 -20.98 -1.86
C THR A 19 -6.06 -21.12 -2.81
N LEU A 20 -5.85 -20.15 -3.68
CA LEU A 20 -4.69 -20.11 -4.55
C LEU A 20 -3.46 -19.73 -3.73
N ALA A 21 -2.52 -20.65 -3.57
CA ALA A 21 -1.21 -20.37 -3.00
C ALA A 21 -0.25 -19.97 -4.13
N THR A 22 0.59 -18.97 -3.87
CA THR A 22 1.64 -18.53 -4.79
C THR A 22 2.87 -18.14 -4.00
N PHE A 23 3.99 -17.96 -4.71
CA PHE A 23 5.23 -17.48 -4.10
C PHE A 23 5.06 -16.02 -3.64
N THR A 24 5.33 -15.78 -2.38
CA THR A 24 5.13 -14.49 -1.70
C THR A 24 6.44 -13.84 -1.30
N PRO A 25 6.46 -12.54 -0.94
CA PRO A 25 7.65 -11.93 -0.35
C PRO A 25 8.15 -12.62 0.92
N THR A 26 7.25 -13.19 1.73
CA THR A 26 7.64 -13.97 2.92
C THR A 26 8.39 -15.25 2.51
N ASP A 27 7.94 -15.95 1.46
CA ASP A 27 8.69 -17.09 0.92
C ASP A 27 10.06 -16.66 0.39
N ALA A 28 10.14 -15.50 -0.25
CA ALA A 28 11.41 -14.94 -0.71
C ALA A 28 12.40 -14.70 0.44
N LEU A 29 11.93 -14.23 1.60
CA LEU A 29 12.77 -14.07 2.80
C LEU A 29 13.27 -15.41 3.33
N HIS A 30 12.48 -16.47 3.28
CA HIS A 30 12.92 -17.82 3.65
C HIS A 30 13.99 -18.34 2.69
N VAL A 31 13.83 -18.12 1.39
CA VAL A 31 14.82 -18.51 0.37
C VAL A 31 16.13 -17.75 0.53
N THR A 32 16.09 -16.47 0.90
CA THR A 32 17.31 -15.67 1.18
C THR A 32 17.90 -15.90 2.56
N GLY A 33 17.16 -16.52 3.48
CA GLY A 33 17.58 -16.76 4.86
C GLY A 33 17.38 -15.56 5.80
N ASP A 34 16.74 -14.50 5.34
CA ASP A 34 16.48 -13.30 6.13
C ASP A 34 15.32 -13.47 7.13
N PHE A 35 14.54 -14.53 6.98
CA PHE A 35 13.46 -14.93 7.88
C PHE A 35 13.30 -16.45 7.91
N THR A 36 13.02 -17.02 9.09
CA THR A 36 12.95 -18.48 9.29
C THR A 36 11.72 -18.92 10.10
N GLY A 37 10.68 -18.07 10.15
CA GLY A 37 9.52 -18.31 11.02
C GLY A 37 8.54 -19.37 10.51
N PHE A 38 8.65 -19.78 9.23
CA PHE A 38 7.78 -20.79 8.61
C PHE A 38 8.61 -21.88 7.89
N ASP A 39 8.00 -22.62 6.99
CA ASP A 39 8.61 -23.73 6.26
C ASP A 39 9.51 -23.24 5.10
N ALA A 40 10.83 -23.21 5.35
CA ALA A 40 11.81 -22.79 4.35
C ALA A 40 11.93 -23.78 3.18
N GLU A 41 11.67 -25.09 3.40
CA GLU A 41 11.72 -26.09 2.34
C GLU A 41 10.56 -25.89 1.37
N ALA A 42 9.35 -25.67 1.88
CA ALA A 42 8.19 -25.34 1.06
C ALA A 42 8.41 -24.05 0.26
N ALA A 43 8.97 -23.00 0.87
CA ALA A 43 9.31 -21.75 0.19
C ALA A 43 10.32 -21.97 -0.94
N MET A 44 11.35 -22.77 -0.70
CA MET A 44 12.36 -23.13 -1.71
C MET A 44 11.74 -23.94 -2.87
N LEU A 45 10.86 -24.87 -2.59
CA LEU A 45 10.14 -25.63 -3.62
C LEU A 45 9.23 -24.73 -4.47
N GLY A 46 8.50 -23.83 -3.83
CA GLY A 46 7.70 -22.79 -4.49
C GLY A 46 8.55 -21.91 -5.42
N ALA A 47 9.70 -21.43 -4.93
CA ALA A 47 10.64 -20.65 -5.71
C ALA A 47 11.16 -21.43 -6.94
N LYS A 48 11.53 -22.69 -6.77
CA LYS A 48 11.98 -23.57 -7.89
C LYS A 48 10.90 -23.73 -8.94
N LEU A 49 9.64 -23.88 -8.52
CA LEU A 49 8.51 -24.04 -9.44
C LEU A 49 8.26 -22.77 -10.25
N ILE A 50 8.25 -21.60 -9.61
CA ILE A 50 8.00 -20.31 -10.27
C ILE A 50 9.18 -19.90 -11.16
N ALA A 51 10.42 -20.06 -10.70
CA ALA A 51 11.61 -19.71 -11.48
C ALA A 51 11.64 -20.42 -12.85
N ARG A 52 11.19 -21.69 -12.92
CA ARG A 52 11.12 -22.48 -14.16
C ARG A 52 9.99 -22.06 -15.11
N GLN A 53 9.00 -21.30 -14.64
CA GLN A 53 7.95 -20.83 -15.52
C GLN A 53 8.54 -19.92 -16.61
N LYS A 54 7.97 -20.03 -17.81
CA LYS A 54 8.49 -19.30 -18.97
C LYS A 54 7.77 -17.96 -19.14
N THR A 55 8.53 -16.95 -19.46
CA THR A 55 8.03 -15.68 -19.96
C THR A 55 7.37 -15.84 -21.32
N GLY A 56 6.67 -14.79 -21.80
CA GLY A 56 6.06 -14.79 -23.15
C GLY A 56 7.04 -15.00 -24.29
N ILE A 57 8.35 -14.80 -24.08
CA ILE A 57 9.43 -15.07 -25.03
C ILE A 57 10.13 -16.40 -24.80
N GLY A 58 9.58 -17.28 -23.95
CA GLY A 58 10.03 -18.64 -23.72
C GLY A 58 11.24 -18.82 -22.78
N GLN A 59 11.75 -17.76 -22.19
CA GLN A 59 12.82 -17.81 -21.20
C GLN A 59 12.28 -18.07 -19.78
N PRO A 60 13.05 -18.71 -18.88
CA PRO A 60 12.64 -18.85 -17.48
C PRO A 60 12.48 -17.48 -16.81
N ILE A 61 11.59 -17.39 -15.83
CA ILE A 61 11.39 -16.16 -15.05
C ILE A 61 12.66 -15.78 -14.29
N ALA A 62 13.37 -16.76 -13.76
CA ALA A 62 14.68 -16.58 -13.12
C ALA A 62 15.55 -17.83 -13.35
N GLU A 63 16.86 -17.66 -13.34
CA GLU A 63 17.81 -18.77 -13.51
C GLU A 63 17.86 -19.65 -12.25
N THR A 64 17.72 -19.03 -11.06
CA THR A 64 17.77 -19.73 -9.78
C THR A 64 16.63 -19.27 -8.84
N PRO A 65 16.24 -20.11 -7.86
CA PRO A 65 15.29 -19.73 -6.82
C PRO A 65 15.71 -18.49 -6.04
N GLU A 66 17.00 -18.36 -5.74
CA GLU A 66 17.57 -17.23 -5.01
C GLU A 66 17.50 -15.94 -5.81
N GLU A 67 17.70 -16.03 -7.11
CA GLU A 67 17.51 -14.89 -8.02
C GLU A 67 16.04 -14.44 -8.04
N LEU A 68 15.10 -15.38 -8.15
CA LEU A 68 13.67 -15.08 -8.07
C LEU A 68 13.35 -14.37 -6.74
N ALA A 69 13.84 -14.89 -5.62
CA ALA A 69 13.63 -14.33 -4.30
C ALA A 69 14.15 -12.88 -4.21
N ARG A 70 15.40 -12.64 -4.62
CA ARG A 70 15.99 -11.29 -4.64
C ARG A 70 15.21 -10.32 -5.52
N ARG A 71 14.76 -10.75 -6.71
CA ARG A 71 13.92 -9.93 -7.60
C ARG A 71 12.58 -9.59 -6.96
N THR A 72 11.94 -10.57 -6.30
CA THR A 72 10.66 -10.37 -5.59
C THR A 72 10.80 -9.34 -4.48
N LEU A 73 11.83 -9.45 -3.64
CA LEU A 73 12.10 -8.50 -2.55
C LEU A 73 12.45 -7.12 -3.08
N SER A 74 13.29 -7.04 -4.11
CA SER A 74 13.64 -5.77 -4.75
C SER A 74 12.42 -5.05 -5.32
N GLU A 75 11.52 -5.78 -5.97
CA GLU A 75 10.29 -5.21 -6.52
C GLU A 75 9.31 -4.78 -5.41
N LEU A 76 9.18 -5.56 -4.32
CA LEU A 76 8.41 -5.17 -3.15
C LEU A 76 8.93 -3.84 -2.57
N HIS A 77 10.24 -3.75 -2.30
CA HIS A 77 10.85 -2.54 -1.72
C HIS A 77 10.69 -1.34 -2.66
N ARG A 78 10.83 -1.57 -3.96
CA ARG A 78 10.62 -0.52 -4.98
C ARG A 78 9.19 0.00 -4.95
N ARG A 79 8.19 -0.89 -4.99
CA ARG A 79 6.76 -0.50 -4.95
C ARG A 79 6.39 0.19 -3.66
N THR A 80 6.89 -0.31 -2.52
CA THR A 80 6.64 0.30 -1.21
C THR A 80 7.18 1.73 -1.17
N GLY A 81 8.41 1.96 -1.63
CA GLY A 81 8.97 3.30 -1.65
C GLY A 81 8.24 4.26 -2.59
N LEU A 82 7.84 3.80 -3.79
CA LEU A 82 7.03 4.62 -4.69
C LEU A 82 5.66 4.95 -4.10
N ALA A 83 5.01 4.01 -3.40
CA ALA A 83 3.74 4.26 -2.73
C ALA A 83 3.87 5.26 -1.58
N LEU A 84 4.97 5.22 -0.81
CA LEU A 84 5.26 6.21 0.22
C LEU A 84 5.47 7.59 -0.40
N MET A 85 6.17 7.66 -1.53
CA MET A 85 6.38 8.90 -2.28
C MET A 85 5.06 9.47 -2.81
N ASP A 86 4.19 8.62 -3.37
CA ASP A 86 2.86 9.03 -3.84
C ASP A 86 2.02 9.59 -2.68
N ALA A 87 2.09 8.96 -1.50
CA ALA A 87 1.39 9.43 -0.31
C ALA A 87 1.92 10.78 0.19
N ALA A 88 3.24 10.99 0.17
CA ALA A 88 3.87 12.25 0.54
C ALA A 88 3.50 13.37 -0.44
N LEU A 89 3.59 13.13 -1.75
CA LEU A 89 3.19 14.09 -2.79
C LEU A 89 1.70 14.45 -2.68
N ALA A 90 0.84 13.48 -2.40
CA ALA A 90 -0.59 13.74 -2.20
C ALA A 90 -0.83 14.60 -0.94
N HIS A 91 -0.08 14.37 0.14
CA HIS A 91 -0.15 15.16 1.37
C HIS A 91 0.24 16.62 1.10
N ASP A 92 1.27 16.84 0.31
CA ASP A 92 1.77 18.17 -0.05
C ASP A 92 0.92 18.88 -1.14
N GLY A 93 -0.19 18.28 -1.55
CA GLY A 93 -1.08 18.83 -2.58
C GLY A 93 -0.59 18.62 -4.02
N ALA A 94 0.46 17.83 -4.21
CA ALA A 94 1.06 17.50 -5.51
C ALA A 94 0.63 16.09 -6.00
N GLY A 95 -0.55 15.60 -5.61
CA GLY A 95 -1.02 14.25 -5.88
C GLY A 95 -1.18 13.89 -7.37
N GLU A 96 -1.20 14.89 -8.26
CA GLU A 96 -1.15 14.67 -9.70
C GLU A 96 0.22 14.15 -10.18
N MET A 97 1.28 14.40 -9.41
CA MET A 97 2.65 13.96 -9.68
C MET A 97 2.92 12.57 -9.09
N GLN A 98 2.13 11.57 -9.45
CA GLN A 98 2.32 10.22 -8.94
C GLN A 98 3.69 9.66 -9.34
N ALA A 99 4.53 9.34 -8.35
CA ALA A 99 5.85 8.75 -8.55
C ALA A 99 5.76 7.38 -9.26
N THR A 100 4.71 6.62 -8.97
CA THR A 100 4.43 5.33 -9.59
C THR A 100 4.23 5.44 -11.11
N ASN A 101 3.63 6.52 -11.58
CA ASN A 101 3.31 6.74 -13.00
C ASN A 101 4.29 7.70 -13.70
N ASN A 102 5.23 8.27 -12.97
CA ASN A 102 6.23 9.21 -13.53
C ASN A 102 7.56 8.49 -13.72
N PRO A 103 8.02 8.24 -14.98
CA PRO A 103 9.27 7.52 -15.24
C PRO A 103 10.51 8.20 -14.63
N LEU A 104 10.52 9.54 -14.55
CA LEU A 104 11.62 10.28 -13.95
C LEU A 104 11.71 10.00 -12.45
N LEU A 105 10.61 10.12 -11.71
CA LEU A 105 10.55 9.86 -10.28
C LEU A 105 10.83 8.38 -9.96
N ALA A 106 10.26 7.46 -10.75
CA ALA A 106 10.51 6.03 -10.62
C ALA A 106 11.99 5.66 -10.84
N ASN A 107 12.66 6.32 -11.81
CA ASN A 107 14.09 6.13 -12.05
C ASN A 107 14.95 6.76 -10.96
N LEU A 108 14.62 7.97 -10.50
CA LEU A 108 15.29 8.61 -9.37
C LEU A 108 15.22 7.73 -8.11
N TYR A 109 14.05 7.18 -7.83
CA TYR A 109 13.90 6.26 -6.72
C TYR A 109 14.71 4.98 -6.91
N ARG A 110 14.79 4.42 -8.13
CA ARG A 110 15.54 3.20 -8.42
C ARG A 110 17.05 3.40 -8.28
N ASP A 111 17.57 4.49 -8.83
CA ASP A 111 19.01 4.69 -9.04
C ASP A 111 19.61 5.69 -8.03
N GLY A 112 18.77 6.35 -7.22
CA GLY A 112 19.17 7.37 -6.24
C GLY A 112 19.60 8.71 -6.87
N THR A 113 19.80 8.71 -8.17
CA THR A 113 20.20 9.88 -8.98
C THR A 113 19.69 9.73 -10.40
N THR A 114 19.74 10.79 -11.19
CA THR A 114 19.40 10.78 -12.62
C THR A 114 20.37 10.00 -13.52
N GLY A 115 21.27 9.20 -12.92
CA GLY A 115 22.29 8.41 -13.64
C GLY A 115 23.69 9.02 -13.49
N LYS A 116 24.74 8.16 -13.60
CA LYS A 116 26.14 8.57 -13.39
C LYS A 116 26.60 9.65 -14.37
N ASP A 117 26.07 9.65 -15.57
CA ASP A 117 26.47 10.54 -16.69
C ASP A 117 25.39 11.58 -17.02
N SER A 118 24.41 11.78 -16.16
CA SER A 118 23.35 12.76 -16.38
C SER A 118 23.85 14.20 -16.15
N LEU A 119 23.55 15.09 -17.09
CA LEU A 119 23.82 16.52 -16.95
C LEU A 119 22.97 17.18 -15.87
N VAL A 120 21.79 16.61 -15.59
CA VAL A 120 20.91 17.07 -14.51
C VAL A 120 21.00 16.06 -13.36
N LYS A 121 21.39 16.54 -12.18
CA LYS A 121 21.41 15.74 -10.96
C LYS A 121 20.21 16.13 -10.10
N LEU A 122 19.35 15.16 -9.80
CA LEU A 122 18.23 15.29 -8.89
C LEU A 122 18.39 14.24 -7.79
N SER A 123 18.08 14.58 -6.56
CA SER A 123 17.90 13.65 -5.44
C SER A 123 16.46 13.69 -4.97
N LEU A 124 15.98 12.56 -4.47
CA LEU A 124 14.64 12.41 -3.96
C LEU A 124 14.72 11.92 -2.51
N GLU A 125 14.27 12.75 -1.59
CA GLU A 125 14.29 12.48 -0.16
C GLU A 125 12.92 12.79 0.45
N LEU A 126 12.51 12.05 1.47
CA LEU A 126 11.35 12.41 2.27
C LEU A 126 11.78 13.39 3.37
N GLY A 127 11.03 14.47 3.56
CA GLY A 127 11.26 15.47 4.61
C GLY A 127 10.85 15.01 6.02
N THR A 128 10.48 13.74 6.20
CA THR A 128 10.02 13.19 7.48
C THR A 128 10.51 11.77 7.69
N GLY A 129 10.65 11.35 8.94
CA GLY A 129 10.96 9.97 9.30
C GLY A 129 9.79 9.02 9.04
N LEU A 130 10.08 7.73 9.02
CA LEU A 130 9.09 6.65 8.87
C LEU A 130 8.86 5.94 10.20
N VAL A 131 7.60 5.66 10.51
CA VAL A 131 7.21 4.73 11.56
C VAL A 131 6.60 3.50 10.91
N ALA A 132 7.25 2.33 11.06
CA ALA A 132 6.78 1.10 10.44
C ALA A 132 6.03 0.22 11.45
N LEU A 133 4.83 -0.19 11.07
CA LEU A 133 3.94 -1.05 11.85
C LEU A 133 3.53 -2.28 11.03
N GLY A 134 3.26 -3.38 11.70
CA GLY A 134 2.81 -4.64 11.09
C GLY A 134 3.84 -5.76 11.19
N ALA A 135 3.41 -6.99 10.95
CA ALA A 135 4.19 -8.21 11.16
C ALA A 135 5.53 -8.26 10.40
N SER A 136 5.61 -7.60 9.24
CA SER A 136 6.82 -7.57 8.40
C SER A 136 7.58 -6.24 8.46
N ALA A 137 7.20 -5.34 9.39
CA ALA A 137 7.77 -4.00 9.48
C ALA A 137 9.29 -4.01 9.65
N ALA A 138 9.79 -4.78 10.61
CA ALA A 138 11.21 -4.88 10.91
C ALA A 138 12.05 -5.48 9.75
N THR A 139 11.44 -6.28 8.88
CA THR A 139 12.15 -6.99 7.81
C THR A 139 12.26 -6.17 6.53
N HIS A 140 11.19 -5.50 6.13
CA HIS A 140 11.13 -4.82 4.81
C HIS A 140 11.47 -3.33 4.87
N TYR A 141 10.97 -2.61 5.88
CA TYR A 141 11.11 -1.16 5.92
C TYR A 141 12.53 -0.63 6.12
N PRO A 142 13.48 -1.34 6.76
CA PRO A 142 14.88 -0.90 6.80
C PRO A 142 15.50 -0.72 5.41
N HIS A 143 15.14 -1.58 4.46
CA HIS A 143 15.61 -1.46 3.07
C HIS A 143 14.99 -0.25 2.36
N VAL A 144 13.72 0.00 2.60
CA VAL A 144 12.99 1.14 2.02
C VAL A 144 13.51 2.46 2.60
N ALA A 145 13.61 2.57 3.93
CA ALA A 145 14.07 3.77 4.62
C ALA A 145 15.50 4.16 4.22
N ARG A 146 16.41 3.17 4.17
CA ARG A 146 17.79 3.39 3.71
C ARG A 146 17.84 3.93 2.29
N ARG A 147 16.98 3.42 1.40
CA ARG A 147 16.91 3.86 0.02
C ARG A 147 16.33 5.25 -0.12
N MET A 148 15.44 5.64 0.78
CA MET A 148 14.81 6.97 0.81
C MET A 148 15.59 8.00 1.63
N GLY A 149 16.71 7.60 2.25
CA GLY A 149 17.54 8.50 3.05
C GLY A 149 16.87 9.01 4.32
N VAL A 150 15.91 8.22 4.90
CA VAL A 150 15.12 8.66 6.04
C VAL A 150 15.35 7.80 7.27
N GLU A 151 15.13 8.39 8.44
CA GLU A 151 15.13 7.68 9.71
C GLU A 151 13.92 6.76 9.82
N LEU A 152 14.15 5.53 10.32
CA LEU A 152 13.12 4.54 10.54
C LEU A 152 12.96 4.25 12.03
N THR A 153 11.74 4.35 12.51
CA THR A 153 11.33 3.87 13.83
C THR A 153 10.45 2.64 13.68
N VAL A 154 10.85 1.53 14.27
CA VAL A 154 10.00 0.33 14.44
C VAL A 154 9.74 0.22 15.95
N PRO A 155 8.55 0.62 16.44
CA PRO A 155 8.25 0.59 17.86
C PRO A 155 8.11 -0.84 18.37
N ASP A 156 8.24 -1.00 19.69
CA ASP A 156 7.96 -2.27 20.35
C ASP A 156 6.52 -2.71 20.05
N HIS A 157 6.34 -4.01 19.82
CA HIS A 157 5.05 -4.60 19.42
C HIS A 157 4.50 -4.10 18.08
N ALA A 158 5.36 -3.60 17.19
CA ALA A 158 4.98 -3.17 15.84
C ALA A 158 4.21 -4.26 15.07
N GLU A 159 4.57 -5.54 15.28
CA GLU A 159 3.94 -6.70 14.64
C GLU A 159 2.47 -6.90 15.01
N VAL A 160 2.07 -6.46 16.21
CA VAL A 160 0.70 -6.56 16.72
C VAL A 160 0.05 -5.18 16.93
N ALA A 161 0.60 -4.13 16.33
CA ALA A 161 0.13 -2.75 16.50
C ALA A 161 -1.36 -2.57 16.24
N GLY A 162 -1.94 -3.33 15.30
CA GLY A 162 -3.39 -3.32 15.03
C GLY A 162 -4.21 -3.80 16.24
N ALA A 163 -3.79 -4.87 16.91
CA ALA A 163 -4.46 -5.39 18.10
C ALA A 163 -4.27 -4.46 19.32
N VAL A 164 -3.05 -3.93 19.51
CA VAL A 164 -2.76 -2.93 20.56
C VAL A 164 -3.61 -1.67 20.35
N GLY A 165 -3.68 -1.17 19.12
CA GLY A 165 -4.50 -0.01 18.77
C GLY A 165 -5.99 -0.26 18.98
N ALA A 166 -6.50 -1.45 18.68
CA ALA A 166 -7.88 -1.82 18.94
C ALA A 166 -8.20 -1.90 20.44
N ALA A 167 -7.26 -2.43 21.24
CA ALA A 167 -7.43 -2.54 22.69
C ALA A 167 -7.29 -1.19 23.43
N ALA A 168 -6.37 -0.33 22.97
CA ALA A 168 -6.10 0.98 23.57
C ALA A 168 -6.93 2.11 22.95
N GLY A 169 -7.54 1.88 21.79
CA GLY A 169 -8.30 2.86 21.04
C GLY A 169 -9.66 3.17 21.66
N SER A 170 -10.14 4.37 21.42
CA SER A 170 -11.54 4.75 21.70
C SER A 170 -12.42 4.54 20.47
N VAL A 171 -13.66 4.16 20.68
CA VAL A 171 -14.68 4.15 19.62
C VAL A 171 -14.86 5.59 19.13
N ARG A 172 -14.67 5.81 17.84
CA ARG A 172 -14.93 7.12 17.21
C ARG A 172 -16.02 6.96 16.17
N GLN A 173 -17.04 7.76 16.31
CA GLN A 173 -18.08 7.90 15.30
C GLN A 173 -17.82 9.17 14.49
N ARG A 174 -17.82 9.05 13.17
CA ARG A 174 -17.72 10.21 12.27
C ARG A 174 -19.06 10.42 11.58
N VAL A 175 -19.66 11.55 11.85
CA VAL A 175 -20.87 11.98 11.14
C VAL A 175 -20.49 13.07 10.14
N MET A 176 -20.92 12.92 8.90
CA MET A 176 -20.67 13.87 7.81
C MET A 176 -22.00 14.39 7.29
N ILE A 177 -22.20 15.70 7.35
CA ILE A 177 -23.36 16.36 6.79
C ILE A 177 -22.89 17.33 5.71
N SER A 178 -23.31 17.12 4.49
CA SER A 178 -22.96 17.98 3.36
C SER A 178 -23.84 19.22 3.31
N VAL A 179 -23.21 20.37 3.02
CA VAL A 179 -23.90 21.60 2.71
C VAL A 179 -23.53 22.00 1.29
N THR A 180 -24.54 22.19 0.43
CA THR A 180 -24.36 22.59 -0.97
C THR A 180 -25.04 23.94 -1.22
N GLN A 181 -24.60 24.65 -2.26
CA GLN A 181 -25.22 25.92 -2.71
C GLN A 181 -25.85 25.71 -4.08
N PRO A 182 -27.15 25.32 -4.15
CA PRO A 182 -27.83 25.09 -5.41
C PRO A 182 -28.03 26.35 -6.25
N SER A 183 -28.12 27.52 -5.61
CA SER A 183 -28.19 28.83 -6.24
C SER A 183 -27.67 29.90 -5.32
N GLU A 184 -27.41 31.08 -5.84
CA GLU A 184 -26.92 32.21 -5.04
C GLU A 184 -27.88 32.52 -3.87
N GLY A 185 -27.32 32.69 -2.66
CA GLY A 185 -28.07 32.94 -1.43
C GLY A 185 -28.92 31.76 -0.92
N ARG A 186 -28.80 30.55 -1.48
CA ARG A 186 -29.56 29.37 -1.05
C ARG A 186 -28.60 28.22 -0.71
N TYR A 187 -28.57 27.82 0.55
CA TYR A 187 -27.71 26.76 1.08
C TYR A 187 -28.56 25.57 1.49
N ARG A 188 -28.24 24.39 0.94
CA ARG A 188 -28.95 23.15 1.20
C ARG A 188 -28.11 22.27 2.12
N VAL A 189 -28.67 21.96 3.30
CA VAL A 189 -28.10 21.01 4.27
C VAL A 189 -28.72 19.65 4.01
N HIS A 190 -27.90 18.65 3.73
CA HIS A 190 -28.32 17.28 3.45
C HIS A 190 -28.43 16.49 4.75
N LEU A 191 -29.59 16.53 5.39
CA LEU A 191 -29.87 15.84 6.66
C LEU A 191 -30.41 14.44 6.42
N PRO A 192 -30.26 13.47 7.37
CA PRO A 192 -30.85 12.13 7.26
C PRO A 192 -32.35 12.10 7.05
N GLY A 193 -33.07 13.07 7.64
CA GLY A 193 -34.54 13.22 7.49
C GLY A 193 -34.98 13.98 6.25
N GLY A 194 -34.05 14.34 5.36
CA GLY A 194 -34.30 15.09 4.13
C GLY A 194 -33.57 16.44 4.08
N PRO A 195 -33.40 17.02 2.89
CA PRO A 195 -32.67 18.26 2.72
C PRO A 195 -33.40 19.46 3.31
N ARG A 196 -32.68 20.42 3.87
CA ARG A 196 -33.19 21.69 4.40
C ARG A 196 -32.51 22.85 3.70
N ASP A 197 -33.30 23.78 3.15
CA ASP A 197 -32.76 24.98 2.50
C ASP A 197 -32.75 26.17 3.47
N LEU A 198 -31.66 26.93 3.47
CA LEU A 198 -31.43 28.11 4.32
C LEU A 198 -30.84 29.24 3.45
N GLY A 199 -31.15 30.47 3.79
CA GLY A 199 -30.70 31.65 3.03
C GLY A 199 -29.34 32.21 3.43
N VAL A 200 -28.75 31.68 4.51
CA VAL A 200 -27.47 32.18 5.06
C VAL A 200 -26.56 31.01 5.35
N MET A 201 -25.30 31.10 4.90
CA MET A 201 -24.30 30.04 5.05
C MET A 201 -24.04 29.67 6.52
N ASP A 202 -23.88 30.67 7.39
CA ASP A 202 -23.62 30.43 8.82
C ASP A 202 -24.75 29.65 9.50
N LYS A 203 -26.00 29.95 9.12
CA LYS A 203 -27.15 29.19 9.62
C LYS A 203 -27.18 27.76 9.10
N ALA A 204 -26.75 27.54 7.86
CA ALA A 204 -26.64 26.22 7.27
C ALA A 204 -25.56 25.37 7.96
N LEU A 205 -24.40 25.97 8.21
CA LEU A 205 -23.32 25.31 8.94
C LEU A 205 -23.67 25.04 10.42
N ALA A 206 -24.34 25.97 11.08
CA ALA A 206 -24.83 25.76 12.44
C ALA A 206 -25.82 24.60 12.55
N SER A 207 -26.81 24.56 11.62
CA SER A 207 -27.75 23.46 11.53
C SER A 207 -27.08 22.10 11.23
N ALA A 208 -26.09 22.08 10.36
CA ALA A 208 -25.33 20.86 10.05
C ALA A 208 -24.54 20.36 11.27
N ARG A 209 -23.87 21.27 12.02
CA ARG A 209 -23.12 20.92 13.24
C ARG A 209 -24.03 20.42 14.35
N GLU A 210 -25.17 21.04 14.56
CA GLU A 210 -26.14 20.64 15.58
C GLU A 210 -26.61 19.19 15.32
N VAL A 211 -27.08 18.91 14.09
CA VAL A 211 -27.54 17.55 13.75
C VAL A 211 -26.37 16.54 13.77
N ALA A 212 -25.19 16.91 13.31
CA ALA A 212 -24.01 16.04 13.41
C ALA A 212 -23.69 15.69 14.87
N GLY A 213 -23.79 16.64 15.79
CA GLY A 213 -23.59 16.41 17.22
C GLY A 213 -24.67 15.54 17.87
N GLN A 214 -25.91 15.55 17.36
CA GLN A 214 -26.98 14.67 17.84
C GLN A 214 -26.84 13.21 17.33
N LEU A 215 -26.16 13.02 16.21
CA LEU A 215 -25.96 11.70 15.58
C LEU A 215 -24.63 11.03 16.01
N ALA A 216 -23.72 11.78 16.62
CA ALA A 216 -22.44 11.29 17.13
C ALA A 216 -22.58 10.74 18.55
#